data_c6e16d0f9da69b17f6db665ad6073025
#
_entry.id   c6e16d0f9da69b17f6db665ad6073025
#
_cell.length_a   1.000
_cell.length_b   1.000
_cell.length_c   1.000
_cell.angle_alpha   90.00
_cell.angle_beta   90.00
_cell.angle_gamma   90.00
#
_symmetry.space_group_name_H-M   'P 1'
#
loop_
_entity.id
_entity.type
_entity.pdbx_description
1 polymer ?
#
loop_
_entity_poly.entity_id
_entity_poly.type
_entity_poly.pdbx_seq_one_letter_code
_entity_poly.pdbx_strand_id
1 'polypeptide(L)'
;MLIGIDVGGTYTDGVLFKQGAIVATVKKPTDDMNLKNTLLEVLDELLPSAGEQKIERIVFSTTLVTNLLATGRGERTALIMLPGHGLPHDAYDICPDIFFARGTVDFRGNVIEKLDQKEIDDILARIAAAGIKRVAVAAKFANRNDIMEREIQSKLAADYPDISVSISSEISNKLNFPRRAATTYFTAMTVKEWMRFAAEINQAITERGLDSEVHILKADGGTFSLDTSSRRPCETVFSGPAASTMGGLALSQPNLNSVVLDIGGTTSDIALIIGGEPLYASKGARLGKHYTHINAFAVNSVALGGDSCLDYDGGIKVQNFRRGAAACFGGDYPTVMDAFNCKMALGIGNAGQSAEKLQQLAAKAGMESSELCRQVVNIVIERLISSIEAMFREWENEPAYKVWEVVNRRKFKLDQIIGIGAAATAIVPQVAARMEVDSFLHDYSPVANALGAAVVRPTLAVELHVDTPNNFFSVGPGGIRGSLNDRGGMQLGEAKNMARQYLLDMCREQGMESYASESSFYMEEQFNIISGWSRSGKIFDVGIQIAPGFISEYKGVSS
;
A
#
# COMPACT_ATOMS: atom_id res chain seq x y z
N MET A 1 17.12 19.19 5.41
CA MET A 1 17.28 17.78 5.78
C MET A 1 15.96 17.04 5.68
N LEU A 2 16.00 15.71 5.51
CA LEU A 2 14.82 14.85 5.39
C LEU A 2 14.83 13.82 6.50
N ILE A 3 13.67 13.51 7.05
CA ILE A 3 13.50 12.43 8.02
C ILE A 3 12.52 11.41 7.45
N GLY A 4 12.89 10.14 7.50
CA GLY A 4 11.99 9.03 7.25
C GLY A 4 11.88 8.15 8.49
N ILE A 5 10.66 7.77 8.83
CA ILE A 5 10.39 6.86 9.95
C ILE A 5 9.44 5.77 9.48
N ASP A 6 9.84 4.52 9.62
CA ASP A 6 9.03 3.35 9.29
C ASP A 6 8.69 2.54 10.53
N VAL A 7 7.40 2.32 10.74
CA VAL A 7 6.89 1.47 11.82
C VAL A 7 6.69 0.06 11.32
N GLY A 8 7.66 -0.80 11.59
CA GLY A 8 7.53 -2.24 11.37
C GLY A 8 6.84 -2.94 12.54
N GLY A 9 6.49 -4.22 12.36
CA GLY A 9 5.83 -5.02 13.41
C GLY A 9 6.71 -5.38 14.61
N THR A 10 8.03 -5.21 14.52
CA THR A 10 8.98 -5.55 15.59
C THR A 10 9.81 -4.34 16.02
N TYR A 11 10.26 -3.56 15.05
CA TYR A 11 11.08 -2.37 15.25
C TYR A 11 10.53 -1.21 14.43
N THR A 12 10.71 -0.01 14.97
CA THR A 12 10.51 1.26 14.28
C THR A 12 11.87 1.82 13.93
N ASP A 13 12.09 2.06 12.65
CA ASP A 13 13.34 2.53 12.09
C ASP A 13 13.23 4.02 11.73
N GLY A 14 14.28 4.78 11.97
CA GLY A 14 14.37 6.19 11.61
C GLY A 14 15.68 6.52 10.92
N VAL A 15 15.62 7.40 9.93
CA VAL A 15 16.77 7.90 9.17
C VAL A 15 16.70 9.42 9.06
N LEU A 16 17.81 10.09 9.36
CA LEU A 16 18.06 11.49 9.03
C LEU A 16 18.97 11.53 7.79
N PHE A 17 18.46 12.08 6.70
CA PHE A 17 19.12 12.11 5.40
C PHE A 17 19.44 13.54 4.96
N LYS A 18 20.62 13.74 4.36
CA LYS A 18 21.04 15.03 3.79
C LYS A 18 21.96 14.81 2.59
N GLN A 19 21.56 15.33 1.42
CA GLN A 19 22.44 15.47 0.22
C GLN A 19 23.26 14.21 -0.11
N GLY A 20 22.62 13.04 -0.14
CA GLY A 20 23.28 11.77 -0.47
C GLY A 20 23.92 11.05 0.73
N ALA A 21 23.88 11.61 1.95
CA ALA A 21 24.42 10.99 3.13
C ALA A 21 23.35 10.68 4.18
N ILE A 22 23.45 9.55 4.82
CA ILE A 22 22.71 9.22 6.04
C ILE A 22 23.50 9.82 7.20
N VAL A 23 22.90 10.80 7.90
CA VAL A 23 23.53 11.54 9.01
C VAL A 23 23.35 10.81 10.33
N ALA A 24 22.18 10.21 10.54
CA ALA A 24 21.87 9.44 11.74
C ALA A 24 20.83 8.36 11.41
N THR A 25 20.89 7.27 12.19
CA THR A 25 19.90 6.19 12.16
C THR A 25 19.45 5.89 13.58
N VAL A 26 18.18 5.54 13.74
CA VAL A 26 17.59 5.10 15.00
C VAL A 26 16.82 3.82 14.76
N LYS A 27 16.88 2.90 15.71
CA LYS A 27 16.10 1.66 15.69
C LYS A 27 15.57 1.36 17.08
N LYS A 28 14.23 1.36 17.24
CA LYS A 28 13.57 1.09 18.52
C LYS A 28 12.58 -0.06 18.40
N PRO A 29 12.36 -0.84 19.48
CA PRO A 29 11.25 -1.79 19.52
C PRO A 29 9.93 -1.07 19.30
N THR A 30 9.05 -1.65 18.47
CA THR A 30 7.71 -1.10 18.22
C THR A 30 6.78 -1.43 19.40
N ASP A 31 6.07 -0.43 19.91
CA ASP A 31 4.93 -0.61 20.79
C ASP A 31 3.63 -0.60 19.96
N ASP A 32 3.11 -1.78 19.66
CA ASP A 32 1.87 -1.95 18.86
C ASP A 32 0.64 -1.30 19.52
N MET A 33 0.67 -1.10 20.84
CA MET A 33 -0.42 -0.45 21.55
C MET A 33 -0.33 1.07 21.48
N ASN A 34 0.85 1.61 21.15
CA ASN A 34 1.10 3.05 21.13
C ASN A 34 2.06 3.48 20.02
N LEU A 35 1.68 3.16 18.77
CA LEU A 35 2.49 3.44 17.58
C LEU A 35 2.93 4.91 17.47
N LYS A 36 2.04 5.85 17.85
CA LYS A 36 2.35 7.29 17.85
C LYS A 36 3.56 7.59 18.74
N ASN A 37 3.57 7.09 19.97
CA ASN A 37 4.68 7.38 20.89
C ASN A 37 5.99 6.84 20.35
N THR A 38 6.00 5.63 19.79
CA THR A 38 7.21 5.06 19.19
C THR A 38 7.72 5.92 18.03
N LEU A 39 6.82 6.41 17.16
CA LEU A 39 7.18 7.35 16.08
C LEU A 39 7.83 8.62 16.62
N LEU A 40 7.23 9.22 17.65
CA LEU A 40 7.73 10.47 18.24
C LEU A 40 9.05 10.27 18.98
N GLU A 41 9.24 9.14 19.67
CA GLU A 41 10.51 8.81 20.32
C GLU A 41 11.65 8.64 19.31
N VAL A 42 11.39 8.01 18.16
CA VAL A 42 12.38 7.90 17.07
C VAL A 42 12.70 9.28 16.50
N LEU A 43 11.68 10.13 16.31
CA LEU A 43 11.86 11.51 15.84
C LEU A 43 12.73 12.30 16.83
N ASP A 44 12.41 12.24 18.13
CA ASP A 44 13.13 12.97 19.18
C ASP A 44 14.61 12.54 19.28
N GLU A 45 14.92 11.30 18.96
CA GLU A 45 16.30 10.78 18.95
C GLU A 45 17.08 11.21 17.69
N LEU A 46 16.40 11.45 16.58
CA LEU A 46 17.02 11.94 15.33
C LEU A 46 17.30 13.46 15.37
N LEU A 47 16.41 14.25 15.99
CA LEU A 47 16.46 15.71 15.98
C LEU A 47 17.79 16.31 16.45
N PRO A 48 18.45 15.82 17.53
CA PRO A 48 19.75 16.36 17.97
C PRO A 48 20.84 16.28 16.89
N SER A 49 20.79 15.26 16.02
CA SER A 49 21.75 15.08 14.93
C SER A 49 21.54 16.08 13.77
N ALA A 50 20.39 16.75 13.71
CA ALA A 50 20.14 17.81 12.74
C ALA A 50 20.83 19.15 13.13
N GLY A 51 21.12 19.36 14.41
CA GLY A 51 21.65 20.61 14.93
C GLY A 51 20.71 21.81 14.65
N GLU A 52 21.26 22.89 14.12
CA GLU A 52 20.48 24.10 13.73
C GLU A 52 19.91 24.02 12.30
N GLN A 53 20.08 22.91 11.60
CA GLN A 53 19.63 22.78 10.21
C GLN A 53 18.13 22.51 10.14
N LYS A 54 17.46 23.18 9.21
CA LYS A 54 16.02 22.99 8.99
C LYS A 54 15.72 21.57 8.53
N ILE A 55 14.77 20.94 9.18
CA ILE A 55 14.10 19.72 8.68
C ILE A 55 13.03 20.19 7.69
N GLU A 56 13.21 19.91 6.43
CA GLU A 56 12.30 20.33 5.35
C GLU A 56 11.08 19.43 5.30
N ARG A 57 11.32 18.12 5.47
CA ARG A 57 10.28 17.11 5.29
C ARG A 57 10.45 15.95 6.26
N ILE A 58 9.33 15.50 6.81
CA ILE A 58 9.22 14.30 7.64
C ILE A 58 8.21 13.34 6.98
N VAL A 59 8.62 12.11 6.73
CA VAL A 59 7.75 11.09 6.14
C VAL A 59 7.57 9.94 7.13
N PHE A 60 6.31 9.63 7.42
CA PHE A 60 5.94 8.49 8.23
C PHE A 60 5.39 7.34 7.36
N SER A 61 5.91 6.14 7.55
CA SER A 61 5.28 4.89 7.18
C SER A 61 4.69 4.26 8.44
N THR A 62 3.43 3.84 8.40
CA THR A 62 2.72 3.35 9.60
C THR A 62 1.82 2.18 9.28
N THR A 63 1.81 1.19 10.16
CA THR A 63 0.93 0.02 10.09
C THR A 63 -0.48 0.27 10.64
N LEU A 64 -0.83 1.50 11.04
CA LEU A 64 -2.10 1.81 11.71
C LEU A 64 -3.31 1.29 10.93
N VAL A 65 -3.46 1.68 9.67
CA VAL A 65 -4.61 1.27 8.84
C VAL A 65 -4.61 -0.23 8.61
N THR A 66 -3.45 -0.81 8.32
CA THR A 66 -3.30 -2.26 8.13
C THR A 66 -3.76 -3.01 9.39
N ASN A 67 -3.35 -2.56 10.58
CA ASN A 67 -3.73 -3.17 11.85
C ASN A 67 -5.23 -3.00 12.15
N LEU A 68 -5.79 -1.81 11.91
CA LEU A 68 -7.24 -1.58 12.07
C LEU A 68 -8.06 -2.56 11.22
N LEU A 69 -7.66 -2.75 9.96
CA LEU A 69 -8.36 -3.63 9.03
C LEU A 69 -8.14 -5.12 9.37
N ALA A 70 -6.92 -5.52 9.69
CA ALA A 70 -6.59 -6.91 10.02
C ALA A 70 -7.24 -7.40 11.32
N THR A 71 -7.37 -6.51 12.33
CA THR A 71 -7.95 -6.84 13.63
C THR A 71 -9.44 -6.54 13.74
N GLY A 72 -10.05 -5.95 12.71
CA GLY A 72 -11.47 -5.52 12.74
C GLY A 72 -11.76 -4.41 13.76
N ARG A 73 -10.73 -3.63 14.18
CA ARG A 73 -10.86 -2.55 15.16
C ARG A 73 -11.24 -1.20 14.55
N GLY A 74 -11.54 -1.15 13.26
CA GLY A 74 -12.08 0.06 12.63
C GLY A 74 -13.46 0.43 13.18
N GLU A 75 -13.93 1.65 12.90
CA GLU A 75 -15.25 2.10 13.33
C GLU A 75 -16.34 1.22 12.66
N ARG A 76 -17.33 0.74 13.46
CA ARG A 76 -18.46 -0.01 12.92
C ARG A 76 -19.17 0.83 11.86
N THR A 77 -19.20 0.31 10.64
CA THR A 77 -19.63 1.02 9.43
C THR A 77 -20.72 0.23 8.72
N ALA A 78 -21.81 0.89 8.37
CA ALA A 78 -22.81 0.33 7.48
C ALA A 78 -22.44 0.60 6.01
N LEU A 79 -22.73 -0.36 5.13
CA LEU A 79 -22.57 -0.19 3.69
C LEU A 79 -23.92 -0.23 3.00
N ILE A 80 -24.34 0.89 2.41
CA ILE A 80 -25.52 0.96 1.55
C ILE A 80 -25.08 0.75 0.10
N MET A 81 -25.59 -0.29 -0.53
CA MET A 81 -25.29 -0.65 -1.91
C MET A 81 -26.50 -0.51 -2.82
N LEU A 82 -26.27 0.11 -3.97
CA LEU A 82 -27.21 0.18 -5.08
C LEU A 82 -26.64 -0.58 -6.29
N PRO A 83 -26.74 -1.93 -6.30
CA PRO A 83 -26.11 -2.76 -7.33
C PRO A 83 -26.84 -2.69 -8.67
N GLY A 84 -28.07 -2.19 -8.71
CA GLY A 84 -28.90 -2.26 -9.89
C GLY A 84 -29.06 -3.69 -10.43
N HIS A 85 -29.23 -3.81 -11.74
CA HIS A 85 -29.30 -5.12 -12.37
C HIS A 85 -27.91 -5.77 -12.51
N GLY A 86 -27.83 -7.08 -12.31
CA GLY A 86 -26.59 -7.85 -12.50
C GLY A 86 -26.42 -9.00 -11.52
N LEU A 87 -25.38 -8.97 -10.70
CA LEU A 87 -25.10 -10.01 -9.72
C LEU A 87 -26.15 -10.03 -8.61
N PRO A 88 -26.51 -11.20 -8.08
CA PRO A 88 -27.38 -11.31 -6.91
C PRO A 88 -26.72 -10.70 -5.66
N HIS A 89 -27.55 -10.31 -4.69
CA HIS A 89 -27.07 -9.57 -3.50
C HIS A 89 -26.06 -10.36 -2.65
N ASP A 90 -26.20 -11.68 -2.59
CA ASP A 90 -25.28 -12.58 -1.88
C ASP A 90 -23.88 -12.65 -2.49
N ALA A 91 -23.69 -12.19 -3.73
CA ALA A 91 -22.37 -12.04 -4.33
C ALA A 91 -21.56 -10.86 -3.74
N TYR A 92 -22.22 -9.97 -2.98
CA TYR A 92 -21.59 -8.80 -2.37
C TYR A 92 -21.39 -8.97 -0.86
N ASP A 93 -20.63 -9.97 -0.46
CA ASP A 93 -20.32 -10.26 0.95
C ASP A 93 -19.10 -9.43 1.42
N ILE A 94 -19.29 -8.08 1.54
CA ILE A 94 -18.21 -7.14 1.89
C ILE A 94 -18.12 -6.96 3.42
N CYS A 95 -19.27 -6.80 4.09
CA CYS A 95 -19.32 -6.51 5.52
C CYS A 95 -20.61 -7.04 6.17
N PRO A 96 -20.65 -7.15 7.52
CA PRO A 96 -21.84 -7.62 8.22
C PRO A 96 -23.05 -6.69 8.13
N ASP A 97 -22.81 -5.37 8.19
CA ASP A 97 -23.86 -4.35 8.18
C ASP A 97 -24.06 -3.82 6.74
N ILE A 98 -24.42 -4.72 5.81
CA ILE A 98 -24.70 -4.39 4.42
C ILE A 98 -26.20 -4.23 4.19
N PHE A 99 -26.59 -3.17 3.47
CA PHE A 99 -27.96 -2.85 3.10
C PHE A 99 -28.04 -2.65 1.60
N PHE A 100 -29.03 -3.25 0.97
CA PHE A 100 -29.28 -3.09 -0.46
C PHE A 100 -30.49 -2.20 -0.66
N ALA A 101 -30.36 -1.25 -1.57
CA ALA A 101 -31.43 -0.33 -1.94
C ALA A 101 -31.70 -0.39 -3.44
N ARG A 102 -32.95 -0.15 -3.82
CA ARG A 102 -33.37 -0.01 -5.20
C ARG A 102 -32.95 1.36 -5.74
N GLY A 103 -32.62 1.39 -7.01
CA GLY A 103 -32.12 2.55 -7.72
C GLY A 103 -31.09 2.09 -8.74
N THR A 104 -31.22 2.52 -9.97
CA THR A 104 -30.37 2.01 -11.05
C THR A 104 -29.94 3.14 -11.98
N VAL A 105 -28.63 3.28 -12.15
CA VAL A 105 -27.99 4.08 -13.19
C VAL A 105 -27.40 3.12 -14.22
N ASP A 106 -27.56 3.40 -15.51
CA ASP A 106 -26.94 2.61 -16.57
C ASP A 106 -25.48 3.01 -16.81
N PHE A 107 -24.80 2.26 -17.69
CA PHE A 107 -23.38 2.49 -18.01
C PHE A 107 -23.14 3.84 -18.73
N ARG A 108 -24.18 4.52 -19.20
CA ARG A 108 -24.15 5.86 -19.81
C ARG A 108 -24.46 6.97 -18.82
N GLY A 109 -24.81 6.64 -17.56
CA GLY A 109 -25.17 7.63 -16.53
C GLY A 109 -26.66 8.01 -16.54
N ASN A 110 -27.51 7.33 -17.31
CA ASN A 110 -28.95 7.58 -17.28
C ASN A 110 -29.59 6.92 -16.05
N VAL A 111 -30.46 7.64 -15.35
CA VAL A 111 -31.26 7.07 -14.27
C VAL A 111 -32.36 6.20 -14.88
N ILE A 112 -32.26 4.89 -14.71
CA ILE A 112 -33.25 3.90 -15.19
C ILE A 112 -34.32 3.68 -14.14
N GLU A 113 -33.93 3.64 -12.85
CA GLU A 113 -34.85 3.50 -11.72
C GLU A 113 -34.42 4.47 -10.64
N LYS A 114 -35.37 5.28 -10.15
CA LYS A 114 -35.12 6.24 -9.05
C LYS A 114 -35.00 5.53 -7.71
N LEU A 115 -34.42 6.22 -6.73
CA LEU A 115 -34.43 5.75 -5.35
C LEU A 115 -35.87 5.59 -4.83
N ASP A 116 -36.11 4.48 -4.15
CA ASP A 116 -37.32 4.31 -3.34
C ASP A 116 -37.09 5.02 -1.99
N GLN A 117 -37.71 6.18 -1.83
CA GLN A 117 -37.51 7.03 -0.65
C GLN A 117 -37.91 6.32 0.65
N LYS A 118 -38.99 5.53 0.63
CA LYS A 118 -39.44 4.78 1.81
C LYS A 118 -38.42 3.70 2.20
N GLU A 119 -37.90 2.98 1.21
CA GLU A 119 -36.84 1.97 1.46
C GLU A 119 -35.59 2.62 2.05
N ILE A 120 -35.17 3.78 1.53
CA ILE A 120 -34.02 4.53 2.09
C ILE A 120 -34.32 4.97 3.53
N ASP A 121 -35.50 5.53 3.81
CA ASP A 121 -35.90 5.93 5.16
C ASP A 121 -35.83 4.75 6.14
N ASP A 122 -36.36 3.60 5.75
CA ASP A 122 -36.34 2.38 6.54
C ASP A 122 -34.88 1.88 6.81
N ILE A 123 -34.02 1.96 5.79
CA ILE A 123 -32.58 1.60 5.94
C ILE A 123 -31.90 2.56 6.91
N LEU A 124 -32.06 3.88 6.73
CA LEU A 124 -31.41 4.88 7.60
C LEU A 124 -31.89 4.77 9.04
N ALA A 125 -33.19 4.56 9.26
CA ALA A 125 -33.75 4.33 10.59
C ALA A 125 -33.15 3.09 11.26
N ARG A 126 -32.96 1.99 10.53
CA ARG A 126 -32.32 0.77 11.04
C ARG A 126 -30.85 1.00 11.39
N ILE A 127 -30.11 1.74 10.56
CA ILE A 127 -28.70 2.10 10.81
C ILE A 127 -28.61 2.94 12.09
N ALA A 128 -29.47 3.96 12.23
CA ALA A 128 -29.52 4.81 13.42
C ALA A 128 -29.89 4.03 14.69
N ALA A 129 -30.92 3.15 14.61
CA ALA A 129 -31.34 2.29 15.71
C ALA A 129 -30.26 1.29 16.15
N ALA A 130 -29.41 0.84 15.22
CA ALA A 130 -28.25 0.00 15.50
C ALA A 130 -27.06 0.75 16.13
N GLY A 131 -27.17 2.08 16.32
CA GLY A 131 -26.14 2.93 16.89
C GLY A 131 -24.92 3.14 15.96
N ILE A 132 -25.06 2.85 14.67
CA ILE A 132 -23.96 3.00 13.71
C ILE A 132 -23.79 4.48 13.36
N LYS A 133 -22.58 5.00 13.48
CA LYS A 133 -22.24 6.40 13.25
C LYS A 133 -21.47 6.66 11.95
N ARG A 134 -21.17 5.60 11.20
CA ARG A 134 -20.42 5.66 9.93
C ARG A 134 -21.17 4.91 8.84
N VAL A 135 -21.35 5.55 7.69
CA VAL A 135 -22.00 4.96 6.53
C VAL A 135 -21.11 5.10 5.29
N ALA A 136 -20.97 4.03 4.55
CA ALA A 136 -20.42 4.02 3.20
C ALA A 136 -21.60 3.83 2.21
N VAL A 137 -21.61 4.59 1.12
CA VAL A 137 -22.63 4.46 0.07
C VAL A 137 -21.94 4.16 -1.25
N ALA A 138 -22.38 3.12 -1.95
CA ALA A 138 -21.84 2.75 -3.25
C ALA A 138 -22.96 2.39 -4.23
N ALA A 139 -23.05 3.16 -5.32
CA ALA A 139 -23.99 2.90 -6.41
C ALA A 139 -23.25 2.41 -7.67
N LYS A 140 -23.83 1.42 -8.35
CA LYS A 140 -23.28 0.96 -9.63
C LYS A 140 -23.35 2.10 -10.65
N PHE A 141 -22.25 2.32 -11.36
CA PHE A 141 -22.05 3.44 -12.28
C PHE A 141 -22.12 4.84 -11.65
N ALA A 142 -21.92 4.97 -10.32
CA ALA A 142 -21.79 6.29 -9.68
C ALA A 142 -20.62 7.12 -10.26
N ASN A 143 -19.61 6.47 -10.83
CA ASN A 143 -18.57 7.15 -11.61
C ASN A 143 -19.09 7.81 -12.91
N ARG A 144 -20.26 7.45 -13.39
CA ARG A 144 -20.98 8.08 -14.52
C ARG A 144 -22.04 9.08 -14.03
N ASN A 145 -22.80 8.72 -13.00
CA ASN A 145 -23.80 9.58 -12.39
C ASN A 145 -24.01 9.21 -10.92
N ASP A 146 -23.59 10.08 -10.01
CA ASP A 146 -23.63 9.86 -8.56
C ASP A 146 -24.87 10.46 -7.87
N ILE A 147 -25.87 10.84 -8.64
CA ILE A 147 -27.07 11.51 -8.10
C ILE A 147 -27.69 10.75 -6.92
N MET A 148 -27.72 9.41 -6.99
CA MET A 148 -28.28 8.58 -5.93
C MET A 148 -27.42 8.59 -4.66
N GLU A 149 -26.10 8.53 -4.80
CA GLU A 149 -25.19 8.63 -3.66
C GLU A 149 -25.32 10.02 -2.99
N ARG A 150 -25.38 11.09 -3.79
CA ARG A 150 -25.57 12.47 -3.31
C ARG A 150 -26.91 12.66 -2.61
N GLU A 151 -27.97 12.04 -3.11
CA GLU A 151 -29.30 12.11 -2.51
C GLU A 151 -29.31 11.43 -1.14
N ILE A 152 -28.70 10.24 -0.99
CA ILE A 152 -28.55 9.56 0.29
C ILE A 152 -27.63 10.36 1.24
N GLN A 153 -26.53 10.92 0.74
CA GLN A 153 -25.64 11.80 1.51
C GLN A 153 -26.37 13.01 2.06
N SER A 154 -27.16 13.70 1.22
CA SER A 154 -27.93 14.87 1.62
C SER A 154 -28.99 14.54 2.65
N LYS A 155 -29.65 13.40 2.50
CA LYS A 155 -30.66 12.92 3.44
C LYS A 155 -30.05 12.56 4.79
N LEU A 156 -28.90 11.86 4.80
CA LEU A 156 -28.15 11.58 6.04
C LEU A 156 -27.75 12.89 6.76
N ALA A 157 -27.26 13.88 6.01
CA ALA A 157 -26.88 15.17 6.60
C ALA A 157 -28.07 15.94 7.18
N ALA A 158 -29.26 15.83 6.61
CA ALA A 158 -30.45 16.49 7.08
C ALA A 158 -31.11 15.78 8.28
N ASP A 159 -31.29 14.45 8.17
CA ASP A 159 -32.10 13.67 9.12
C ASP A 159 -31.27 13.05 10.25
N TYR A 160 -29.98 12.80 10.00
CA TYR A 160 -29.06 12.12 10.93
C TYR A 160 -27.67 12.78 10.96
N PRO A 161 -27.55 14.05 11.40
CA PRO A 161 -26.28 14.83 11.32
C PRO A 161 -25.12 14.22 12.11
N ASP A 162 -25.39 13.34 13.07
CA ASP A 162 -24.38 12.60 13.84
C ASP A 162 -23.80 11.40 13.08
N ILE A 163 -24.34 11.06 11.92
CA ILE A 163 -23.88 9.96 11.08
C ILE A 163 -23.02 10.52 9.95
N SER A 164 -21.75 10.19 9.97
CA SER A 164 -20.81 10.58 8.90
C SER A 164 -20.93 9.63 7.71
N VAL A 165 -20.85 10.17 6.50
CA VAL A 165 -21.02 9.42 5.27
C VAL A 165 -19.82 9.56 4.32
N SER A 166 -19.45 8.46 3.68
CA SER A 166 -18.49 8.42 2.56
C SER A 166 -19.18 7.85 1.33
N ILE A 167 -19.12 8.54 0.20
CA ILE A 167 -19.73 8.09 -1.06
C ILE A 167 -18.65 7.62 -2.05
N SER A 168 -18.99 6.59 -2.83
CA SER A 168 -18.01 5.90 -3.67
C SER A 168 -17.47 6.75 -4.82
N SER A 169 -18.26 7.69 -5.32
CA SER A 169 -17.86 8.60 -6.38
C SER A 169 -16.75 9.58 -6.00
N GLU A 170 -16.61 9.92 -4.70
CA GLU A 170 -15.52 10.76 -4.18
C GLU A 170 -14.25 9.97 -3.92
N ILE A 171 -14.38 8.67 -3.62
CA ILE A 171 -13.24 7.79 -3.27
C ILE A 171 -12.54 7.28 -4.52
N SER A 172 -13.31 6.85 -5.54
CA SER A 172 -12.73 6.30 -6.77
C SER A 172 -13.65 6.50 -7.98
N ASN A 173 -13.06 6.97 -9.08
CA ASN A 173 -13.75 7.12 -10.36
C ASN A 173 -13.65 5.87 -11.27
N LYS A 174 -12.97 4.80 -10.80
CA LYS A 174 -12.74 3.58 -11.58
C LYS A 174 -14.02 2.73 -11.73
N LEU A 175 -14.12 2.03 -12.85
CA LEU A 175 -15.09 0.95 -13.04
C LEU A 175 -14.80 -0.19 -12.05
N ASN A 176 -15.59 -1.25 -12.10
CA ASN A 176 -15.60 -2.37 -11.15
C ASN A 176 -16.26 -2.01 -9.81
N PHE A 177 -17.57 -2.07 -9.84
CA PHE A 177 -18.43 -1.71 -8.70
C PHE A 177 -18.10 -2.43 -7.38
N PRO A 178 -17.87 -3.76 -7.33
CA PRO A 178 -17.50 -4.42 -6.07
C PRO A 178 -16.21 -3.89 -5.44
N ARG A 179 -15.18 -3.60 -6.26
CA ARG A 179 -13.92 -3.04 -5.75
C ARG A 179 -14.11 -1.62 -5.23
N ARG A 180 -14.93 -0.80 -5.94
CA ARG A 180 -15.23 0.56 -5.50
C ARG A 180 -15.99 0.53 -4.18
N ALA A 181 -17.01 -0.33 -4.04
CA ALA A 181 -17.77 -0.49 -2.80
C ALA A 181 -16.87 -0.94 -1.64
N ALA A 182 -15.99 -1.93 -1.84
CA ALA A 182 -15.03 -2.38 -0.84
C ALA A 182 -14.06 -1.25 -0.45
N THR A 183 -13.51 -0.51 -1.42
CA THR A 183 -12.62 0.62 -1.15
C THR A 183 -13.31 1.68 -0.29
N THR A 184 -14.56 2.02 -0.63
CA THR A 184 -15.36 3.02 0.09
C THR A 184 -15.64 2.58 1.53
N TYR A 185 -16.02 1.31 1.71
CA TYR A 185 -16.27 0.74 3.02
C TYR A 185 -15.01 0.76 3.91
N PHE A 186 -13.87 0.25 3.41
CA PHE A 186 -12.64 0.23 4.18
C PHE A 186 -12.10 1.63 4.47
N THR A 187 -12.27 2.58 3.54
CA THR A 187 -11.95 3.98 3.80
C THR A 187 -12.83 4.54 4.91
N ALA A 188 -14.14 4.36 4.83
CA ALA A 188 -15.08 4.87 5.82
C ALA A 188 -14.76 4.36 7.24
N MET A 189 -14.50 3.05 7.40
CA MET A 189 -14.25 2.46 8.72
C MET A 189 -12.92 2.89 9.37
N THR A 190 -11.99 3.47 8.62
CA THR A 190 -10.66 3.87 9.11
C THR A 190 -10.50 5.38 9.32
N VAL A 191 -11.37 6.20 8.73
CA VAL A 191 -11.27 7.69 8.76
C VAL A 191 -11.16 8.24 10.18
N LYS A 192 -11.98 7.80 11.12
CA LYS A 192 -12.03 8.36 12.47
C LYS A 192 -10.71 8.18 13.22
N GLU A 193 -10.19 6.96 13.26
CA GLU A 193 -8.94 6.67 13.94
C GLU A 193 -7.75 7.31 13.24
N TRP A 194 -7.81 7.38 11.91
CA TRP A 194 -6.81 8.08 11.13
C TRP A 194 -6.78 9.58 11.40
N MET A 195 -7.93 10.24 11.40
CA MET A 195 -8.02 11.68 11.71
C MET A 195 -7.50 12.00 13.10
N ARG A 196 -7.79 11.13 14.10
CA ARG A 196 -7.23 11.26 15.45
C ARG A 196 -5.70 11.17 15.41
N PHE A 197 -5.16 10.16 14.77
CA PHE A 197 -3.72 9.98 14.60
C PHE A 197 -3.08 11.19 13.91
N ALA A 198 -3.66 11.67 12.80
CA ALA A 198 -3.14 12.82 12.06
C ALA A 198 -3.13 14.10 12.90
N ALA A 199 -4.21 14.36 13.64
CA ALA A 199 -4.28 15.51 14.54
C ALA A 199 -3.22 15.44 15.65
N GLU A 200 -3.01 14.28 16.25
CA GLU A 200 -2.00 14.07 17.28
C GLU A 200 -0.57 14.20 16.76
N ILE A 201 -0.29 13.75 15.53
CA ILE A 201 1.02 13.97 14.88
C ILE A 201 1.24 15.46 14.60
N ASN A 202 0.27 16.15 14.00
CA ASN A 202 0.38 17.59 13.72
C ASN A 202 0.63 18.39 15.00
N GLN A 203 -0.10 18.09 16.08
CA GLN A 203 0.12 18.71 17.38
C GLN A 203 1.56 18.47 17.88
N ALA A 204 2.03 17.23 17.82
CA ALA A 204 3.36 16.87 18.32
C ALA A 204 4.50 17.53 17.52
N ILE A 205 4.34 17.70 16.21
CA ILE A 205 5.29 18.43 15.35
C ILE A 205 5.31 19.92 15.72
N THR A 206 4.13 20.53 15.93
CA THR A 206 4.00 21.92 16.35
C THR A 206 4.62 22.18 17.72
N GLU A 207 4.37 21.29 18.70
CA GLU A 207 4.94 21.38 20.05
C GLU A 207 6.48 21.32 20.06
N ARG A 208 7.09 20.68 19.06
CA ARG A 208 8.54 20.64 18.86
C ARG A 208 9.10 21.86 18.11
N GLY A 209 8.25 22.79 17.71
CA GLY A 209 8.64 23.97 16.93
C GLY A 209 9.16 23.65 15.53
N LEU A 210 8.77 22.51 14.96
CA LEU A 210 9.19 22.08 13.62
C LEU A 210 8.29 22.71 12.57
N ASP A 211 8.92 23.45 11.64
CA ASP A 211 8.28 23.96 10.40
C ASP A 211 8.66 23.05 9.23
N SER A 212 8.11 21.83 9.27
CA SER A 212 8.42 20.77 8.33
C SER A 212 7.17 20.29 7.61
N GLU A 213 7.30 19.95 6.32
CA GLU A 213 6.23 19.26 5.61
C GLU A 213 6.10 17.83 6.15
N VAL A 214 4.91 17.46 6.61
CA VAL A 214 4.63 16.12 7.12
C VAL A 214 3.90 15.31 6.06
N HIS A 215 4.49 14.21 5.66
CA HIS A 215 3.98 13.30 4.65
C HIS A 215 3.77 11.89 5.22
N ILE A 216 2.87 11.16 4.58
CA ILE A 216 2.60 9.75 4.87
C ILE A 216 2.91 8.92 3.63
N LEU A 217 3.56 7.79 3.81
CA LEU A 217 3.82 6.84 2.75
C LEU A 217 2.56 6.09 2.36
N LYS A 218 2.37 5.88 1.06
CA LYS A 218 1.25 5.15 0.48
C LYS A 218 1.63 3.74 0.03
N ALA A 219 0.62 2.93 -0.19
CA ALA A 219 0.74 1.57 -0.73
C ALA A 219 1.41 1.49 -2.12
N ASP A 220 1.36 2.58 -2.89
CA ASP A 220 1.96 2.69 -4.21
C ASP A 220 3.44 3.12 -4.20
N GLY A 221 4.02 3.29 -3.01
CA GLY A 221 5.42 3.72 -2.85
C GLY A 221 5.64 5.22 -2.99
N GLY A 222 4.60 6.02 -3.16
CA GLY A 222 4.67 7.47 -3.11
C GLY A 222 4.19 8.02 -1.77
N THR A 223 4.10 9.34 -1.66
CA THR A 223 3.59 10.02 -0.46
C THR A 223 2.47 10.97 -0.80
N PHE A 224 1.74 11.40 0.23
CA PHE A 224 0.86 12.55 0.23
C PHE A 224 0.99 13.29 1.58
N SER A 225 0.52 14.54 1.64
CA SER A 225 0.57 15.29 2.90
C SER A 225 -0.32 14.63 3.96
N LEU A 226 0.02 14.80 5.23
CA LEU A 226 -0.76 14.27 6.34
C LEU A 226 -2.22 14.75 6.28
N ASP A 227 -2.47 16.01 5.87
CA ASP A 227 -3.82 16.55 5.73
C ASP A 227 -4.60 15.87 4.61
N THR A 228 -3.99 15.68 3.42
CA THR A 228 -4.60 14.98 2.29
C THR A 228 -4.94 13.52 2.66
N SER A 229 -4.10 12.88 3.48
CA SER A 229 -4.28 11.49 3.91
C SER A 229 -5.59 11.26 4.67
N SER A 230 -6.11 12.30 5.35
CA SER A 230 -7.34 12.23 6.14
C SER A 230 -8.60 11.93 5.30
N ARG A 231 -8.55 12.23 4.00
CA ARG A 231 -9.66 11.92 3.08
C ARG A 231 -9.59 10.50 2.53
N ARG A 232 -8.38 9.91 2.48
CA ARG A 232 -8.12 8.61 1.83
C ARG A 232 -7.16 7.73 2.66
N PRO A 233 -7.46 7.48 3.94
CA PRO A 233 -6.54 6.77 4.84
C PRO A 233 -6.19 5.36 4.34
N CYS A 234 -7.09 4.69 3.62
CA CYS A 234 -6.81 3.36 3.08
C CYS A 234 -5.67 3.32 2.05
N GLU A 235 -5.26 4.45 1.46
CA GLU A 235 -4.09 4.47 0.58
C GLU A 235 -2.78 4.23 1.34
N THR A 236 -2.79 4.29 2.68
CA THR A 236 -1.63 3.99 3.54
C THR A 236 -1.51 2.51 3.92
N VAL A 237 -2.48 1.68 3.53
CA VAL A 237 -2.40 0.23 3.76
C VAL A 237 -1.14 -0.34 3.09
N PHE A 238 -0.48 -1.30 3.73
CA PHE A 238 0.76 -1.89 3.20
C PHE A 238 1.89 -0.88 2.92
N SER A 239 1.92 0.27 3.62
CA SER A 239 3.01 1.25 3.49
C SER A 239 4.37 0.68 3.90
N GLY A 240 4.45 -0.23 4.87
CA GLY A 240 5.69 -0.92 5.26
C GLY A 240 6.34 -1.68 4.08
N PRO A 241 5.65 -2.64 3.43
CA PRO A 241 6.14 -3.27 2.21
C PRO A 241 6.49 -2.29 1.08
N ALA A 242 5.76 -1.19 0.96
CA ALA A 242 6.10 -0.14 -0.01
C ALA A 242 7.40 0.59 0.38
N ALA A 243 7.61 0.89 1.67
CA ALA A 243 8.86 1.45 2.21
C ALA A 243 10.04 0.52 1.93
N SER A 244 9.86 -0.77 2.19
CA SER A 244 10.86 -1.82 1.91
C SER A 244 11.25 -1.85 0.44
N THR A 245 10.27 -1.86 -0.44
CA THR A 245 10.51 -1.89 -1.90
C THR A 245 11.26 -0.65 -2.36
N MET A 246 10.82 0.54 -1.93
CA MET A 246 11.47 1.80 -2.30
C MET A 246 12.85 1.96 -1.63
N GLY A 247 13.02 1.47 -0.41
CA GLY A 247 14.30 1.44 0.28
C GLY A 247 15.32 0.53 -0.40
N GLY A 248 14.90 -0.64 -0.83
CA GLY A 248 15.72 -1.54 -1.63
C GLY A 248 16.15 -0.89 -2.95
N LEU A 249 15.21 -0.24 -3.66
CA LEU A 249 15.52 0.51 -4.88
C LEU A 249 16.46 1.68 -4.63
N ALA A 250 16.29 2.41 -3.52
CA ALA A 250 17.13 3.55 -3.18
C ALA A 250 18.60 3.14 -3.00
N LEU A 251 18.85 1.96 -2.48
CA LEU A 251 20.20 1.45 -2.23
C LEU A 251 20.80 0.72 -3.43
N SER A 252 19.98 0.18 -4.35
CA SER A 252 20.43 -0.73 -5.40
C SER A 252 20.83 -0.01 -6.69
N GLN A 253 21.38 -0.78 -7.64
CA GLN A 253 21.68 -0.30 -8.98
C GLN A 253 20.41 -0.14 -9.84
N PRO A 254 20.31 0.89 -10.66
CA PRO A 254 19.14 1.12 -11.51
C PRO A 254 19.05 0.09 -12.66
N ASN A 255 17.84 -0.04 -13.22
CA ASN A 255 17.53 -0.78 -14.45
C ASN A 255 17.74 -2.31 -14.43
N LEU A 256 17.89 -2.95 -13.25
CA LEU A 256 17.95 -4.40 -13.12
C LEU A 256 16.58 -5.00 -12.78
N ASN A 257 16.38 -6.24 -13.22
CA ASN A 257 15.28 -7.05 -12.71
C ASN A 257 15.69 -7.66 -11.36
N SER A 258 15.02 -7.26 -10.33
CA SER A 258 15.42 -7.62 -8.97
C SER A 258 14.25 -8.17 -8.16
N VAL A 259 14.58 -8.95 -7.15
CA VAL A 259 13.70 -9.25 -6.03
C VAL A 259 14.18 -8.46 -4.82
N VAL A 260 13.31 -7.61 -4.25
CA VAL A 260 13.54 -7.08 -2.90
C VAL A 260 13.03 -8.11 -1.91
N LEU A 261 13.91 -8.55 -1.02
CA LEU A 261 13.62 -9.51 0.03
C LEU A 261 13.88 -8.85 1.38
N ASP A 262 12.79 -8.36 1.99
CA ASP A 262 12.82 -7.77 3.33
C ASP A 262 12.61 -8.86 4.37
N ILE A 263 13.66 -9.19 5.12
CA ILE A 263 13.60 -10.23 6.15
C ILE A 263 13.65 -9.60 7.52
N GLY A 264 12.47 -9.44 8.11
CA GLY A 264 12.29 -9.00 9.49
C GLY A 264 12.42 -10.13 10.51
N GLY A 265 11.98 -9.86 11.74
CA GLY A 265 11.95 -10.88 12.81
C GLY A 265 10.84 -11.94 12.60
N THR A 266 9.66 -11.55 12.10
CA THR A 266 8.48 -12.41 12.01
C THR A 266 8.04 -12.76 10.61
N THR A 267 8.29 -11.87 9.66
CA THR A 267 7.85 -11.97 8.26
C THR A 267 8.99 -11.71 7.29
N SER A 268 8.83 -12.21 6.08
CA SER A 268 9.65 -11.85 4.93
C SER A 268 8.73 -11.32 3.83
N ASP A 269 8.95 -10.09 3.41
CA ASP A 269 8.22 -9.46 2.33
C ASP A 269 9.02 -9.51 1.03
N ILE A 270 8.36 -9.95 -0.03
CA ILE A 270 8.95 -10.19 -1.35
C ILE A 270 8.29 -9.24 -2.34
N ALA A 271 9.07 -8.39 -3.00
CA ALA A 271 8.60 -7.52 -4.06
C ALA A 271 9.43 -7.71 -5.33
N LEU A 272 8.78 -7.60 -6.50
CA LEU A 272 9.44 -7.69 -7.79
C LEU A 272 9.72 -6.30 -8.36
N ILE A 273 10.92 -6.14 -8.91
CA ILE A 273 11.35 -4.96 -9.67
C ILE A 273 11.65 -5.42 -11.09
N ILE A 274 11.04 -4.76 -12.05
CA ILE A 274 11.18 -5.08 -13.48
C ILE A 274 11.72 -3.87 -14.21
N GLY A 275 12.93 -3.99 -14.77
CA GLY A 275 13.58 -2.88 -15.45
C GLY A 275 13.83 -1.64 -14.57
N GLY A 276 13.99 -1.85 -13.25
CA GLY A 276 14.19 -0.78 -12.28
C GLY A 276 12.89 -0.18 -11.71
N GLU A 277 11.72 -0.69 -12.10
CA GLU A 277 10.42 -0.21 -11.60
C GLU A 277 9.71 -1.28 -10.76
N PRO A 278 9.11 -0.91 -9.61
CA PRO A 278 8.34 -1.84 -8.80
C PRO A 278 7.11 -2.36 -9.54
N LEU A 279 6.84 -3.65 -9.40
CA LEU A 279 5.63 -4.26 -9.96
C LEU A 279 4.40 -3.87 -9.14
N TYR A 280 3.36 -3.39 -9.83
CA TYR A 280 2.07 -3.10 -9.22
C TYR A 280 1.16 -4.34 -9.18
N ALA A 281 0.34 -4.40 -8.14
CA ALA A 281 -0.76 -5.34 -8.06
C ALA A 281 -1.85 -4.97 -9.10
N SER A 282 -1.99 -5.75 -10.16
CA SER A 282 -2.89 -5.48 -11.30
C SER A 282 -4.36 -5.32 -10.89
N LYS A 283 -4.73 -5.91 -9.76
CA LYS A 283 -6.09 -5.84 -9.20
C LYS A 283 -6.23 -4.85 -8.03
N GLY A 284 -5.20 -4.05 -7.73
CA GLY A 284 -5.13 -3.19 -6.56
C GLY A 284 -4.88 -3.96 -5.26
N ALA A 285 -4.76 -3.25 -4.15
CA ALA A 285 -4.54 -3.84 -2.84
C ALA A 285 -5.67 -4.83 -2.48
N ARG A 286 -5.30 -5.98 -1.93
CA ARG A 286 -6.26 -6.98 -1.44
C ARG A 286 -6.39 -6.89 0.08
N LEU A 287 -7.59 -6.57 0.57
CA LEU A 287 -7.91 -6.49 1.98
C LEU A 287 -8.82 -7.66 2.37
N GLY A 288 -8.28 -8.60 3.14
CA GLY A 288 -8.94 -9.88 3.37
C GLY A 288 -9.21 -10.63 2.07
N LYS A 289 -10.49 -10.87 1.76
CA LYS A 289 -10.90 -11.52 0.49
C LYS A 289 -11.23 -10.54 -0.64
N HIS A 290 -11.23 -9.21 -0.38
CA HIS A 290 -11.70 -8.20 -1.30
C HIS A 290 -10.55 -7.45 -1.97
N TYR A 291 -10.59 -7.35 -3.28
CA TYR A 291 -9.76 -6.43 -4.04
C TYR A 291 -10.32 -5.00 -3.94
N THR A 292 -9.45 -4.01 -4.00
CA THR A 292 -9.79 -2.59 -3.88
C THR A 292 -9.31 -1.80 -5.09
N HIS A 293 -9.63 -0.51 -5.16
CA HIS A 293 -9.05 0.42 -6.13
C HIS A 293 -7.78 1.12 -5.62
N ILE A 294 -7.26 0.71 -4.48
CA ILE A 294 -6.01 1.24 -3.92
C ILE A 294 -4.86 0.71 -4.75
N ASN A 295 -4.11 1.60 -5.37
CA ASN A 295 -2.88 1.23 -6.04
C ASN A 295 -1.86 0.77 -5.00
N ALA A 296 -1.27 -0.39 -5.18
CA ALA A 296 -0.26 -0.96 -4.29
C ALA A 296 0.76 -1.75 -5.09
N PHE A 297 1.96 -1.88 -4.57
CA PHE A 297 2.93 -2.81 -5.12
C PHE A 297 2.46 -4.26 -4.96
N ALA A 298 2.85 -5.11 -5.91
CA ALA A 298 2.66 -6.54 -5.80
C ALA A 298 3.70 -7.09 -4.81
N VAL A 299 3.26 -7.30 -3.58
CA VAL A 299 4.10 -7.83 -2.50
C VAL A 299 3.49 -9.13 -1.98
N ASN A 300 4.34 -10.13 -1.77
CA ASN A 300 3.97 -11.37 -1.10
C ASN A 300 4.64 -11.43 0.27
N SER A 301 3.85 -11.46 1.33
CA SER A 301 4.32 -11.58 2.71
C SER A 301 4.30 -13.04 3.16
N VAL A 302 5.46 -13.56 3.52
CA VAL A 302 5.64 -14.91 4.02
C VAL A 302 5.79 -14.85 5.53
N ALA A 303 4.98 -15.60 6.28
CA ALA A 303 5.10 -15.70 7.74
C ALA A 303 6.33 -16.55 8.11
N LEU A 304 7.51 -15.96 7.90
CA LEU A 304 8.84 -16.52 8.14
C LEU A 304 9.81 -15.35 8.31
N GLY A 305 10.53 -15.31 9.43
CA GLY A 305 11.53 -14.27 9.69
C GLY A 305 12.65 -14.81 10.57
N GLY A 306 13.60 -13.96 10.91
CA GLY A 306 14.77 -14.34 11.74
C GLY A 306 14.39 -14.90 13.12
N ASP A 307 13.34 -14.37 13.75
CA ASP A 307 12.84 -14.79 15.06
C ASP A 307 11.80 -15.92 14.98
N SER A 308 11.51 -16.47 13.79
CA SER A 308 10.63 -17.64 13.66
C SER A 308 11.14 -18.78 14.51
N CYS A 309 10.32 -19.21 15.46
CA CYS A 309 10.68 -20.21 16.46
C CYS A 309 10.85 -21.59 15.82
N LEU A 310 11.88 -22.33 16.26
CA LEU A 310 12.12 -23.70 15.83
C LEU A 310 11.53 -24.68 16.87
N ASP A 311 10.90 -25.72 16.38
CA ASP A 311 10.36 -26.81 17.20
C ASP A 311 10.56 -28.17 16.51
N TYR A 312 10.37 -29.24 17.29
CA TYR A 312 10.41 -30.62 16.81
C TYR A 312 9.18 -31.40 17.27
N ASP A 313 8.44 -31.92 16.30
CA ASP A 313 7.27 -32.77 16.52
C ASP A 313 7.18 -33.78 15.37
N GLY A 314 7.88 -34.91 15.51
CA GLY A 314 8.05 -35.90 14.44
C GLY A 314 8.81 -35.41 13.21
N GLY A 315 9.29 -34.17 13.22
CA GLY A 315 10.09 -33.48 12.20
C GLY A 315 10.40 -32.06 12.63
N ILE A 316 11.37 -31.41 11.97
CA ILE A 316 11.72 -30.02 12.24
C ILE A 316 10.57 -29.12 11.75
N LYS A 317 10.11 -28.24 12.62
CA LYS A 317 9.08 -27.24 12.32
C LYS A 317 9.67 -25.83 12.46
N VAL A 318 9.60 -25.05 11.40
CA VAL A 318 9.81 -23.60 11.40
C VAL A 318 8.44 -22.97 11.56
N GLN A 319 8.18 -22.42 12.74
CA GLN A 319 6.90 -21.84 13.10
C GLN A 319 6.67 -20.51 12.36
N ASN A 320 5.41 -20.12 12.17
CA ASN A 320 5.01 -18.87 11.56
C ASN A 320 4.82 -17.72 12.58
N PHE A 321 5.37 -17.87 13.77
CA PHE A 321 5.31 -16.91 14.86
C PHE A 321 6.60 -16.90 15.66
N ARG A 322 6.83 -15.84 16.43
CA ARG A 322 7.92 -15.73 17.41
C ARG A 322 7.42 -15.95 18.82
N ARG A 323 8.31 -16.45 19.69
CA ARG A 323 8.11 -16.54 21.16
C ARG A 323 8.98 -15.54 21.93
N GLY A 324 9.75 -14.73 21.25
CA GLY A 324 10.70 -13.77 21.80
C GLY A 324 11.79 -13.44 20.79
N ALA A 325 12.84 -12.79 21.24
CA ALA A 325 14.03 -12.56 20.44
C ALA A 325 14.76 -13.88 20.12
N ALA A 326 15.63 -13.86 19.11
CA ALA A 326 16.53 -14.99 18.85
C ALA A 326 17.41 -15.28 20.07
N ALA A 327 17.84 -16.54 20.26
CA ALA A 327 18.68 -16.93 21.38
C ALA A 327 20.01 -16.15 21.43
N CYS A 328 20.58 -15.83 20.27
CA CYS A 328 21.78 -14.98 20.19
C CYS A 328 21.57 -13.55 20.75
N PHE A 329 20.33 -13.12 20.89
CA PHE A 329 19.95 -11.83 21.50
C PHE A 329 19.27 -12.02 22.87
N GLY A 330 19.49 -13.16 23.54
CA GLY A 330 19.00 -13.43 24.89
C GLY A 330 17.63 -14.08 24.96
N GLY A 331 17.07 -14.55 23.85
CA GLY A 331 15.81 -15.28 23.82
C GLY A 331 15.92 -16.70 24.40
N ASP A 332 14.78 -17.24 24.85
CA ASP A 332 14.72 -18.56 25.48
C ASP A 332 14.59 -19.71 24.50
N TYR A 333 14.20 -19.44 23.27
CA TYR A 333 13.89 -20.45 22.25
C TYR A 333 14.83 -20.32 21.05
N PRO A 334 15.23 -21.45 20.42
CA PRO A 334 16.00 -21.41 19.20
C PRO A 334 15.15 -20.88 18.04
N THR A 335 15.76 -20.09 17.17
CA THR A 335 15.08 -19.45 16.03
C THR A 335 15.82 -19.73 14.71
N VAL A 336 15.23 -19.29 13.61
CA VAL A 336 15.83 -19.31 12.28
C VAL A 336 17.18 -18.59 12.30
N MET A 337 17.28 -17.40 12.92
CA MET A 337 18.51 -16.64 13.03
C MET A 337 19.62 -17.45 13.71
N ASP A 338 19.31 -18.16 14.80
CA ASP A 338 20.27 -18.99 15.52
C ASP A 338 20.82 -20.12 14.63
N ALA A 339 19.95 -20.75 13.83
CA ALA A 339 20.36 -21.81 12.92
C ALA A 339 21.31 -21.30 11.82
N PHE A 340 21.00 -20.12 11.23
CA PHE A 340 21.90 -19.48 10.26
C PHE A 340 23.20 -19.02 10.91
N ASN A 341 23.13 -18.41 12.11
CA ASN A 341 24.29 -17.96 12.86
C ASN A 341 25.28 -19.10 13.11
N CYS A 342 24.81 -20.26 13.59
CA CYS A 342 25.65 -21.43 13.83
C CYS A 342 26.11 -22.07 12.51
N LYS A 343 25.25 -22.25 11.52
CA LYS A 343 25.58 -22.93 10.25
C LYS A 343 26.62 -22.17 9.44
N MET A 344 26.51 -20.83 9.39
CA MET A 344 27.35 -19.96 8.58
C MET A 344 28.48 -19.31 9.38
N ALA A 345 28.57 -19.58 10.70
CA ALA A 345 29.56 -18.99 11.61
C ALA A 345 29.57 -17.44 11.57
N LEU A 346 28.37 -16.83 11.59
CA LEU A 346 28.21 -15.38 11.37
C LEU A 346 28.70 -14.54 12.56
N GLY A 347 28.77 -15.11 13.76
CA GLY A 347 29.19 -14.39 14.97
C GLY A 347 28.19 -13.31 15.43
N ILE A 348 26.91 -13.44 15.06
CA ILE A 348 25.86 -12.48 15.43
C ILE A 348 25.48 -12.67 16.90
N GLY A 349 25.53 -11.58 17.67
CA GLY A 349 25.20 -11.60 19.10
C GLY A 349 25.99 -12.63 19.89
N ASN A 350 25.33 -13.36 20.78
CA ASN A 350 25.93 -14.46 21.55
C ASN A 350 25.77 -15.80 20.81
N ALA A 351 26.74 -16.14 19.95
CA ALA A 351 26.73 -17.39 19.20
C ALA A 351 26.74 -18.64 20.11
N GLY A 352 27.29 -18.54 21.34
CA GLY A 352 27.25 -19.61 22.32
C GLY A 352 25.86 -19.96 22.78
N GLN A 353 24.98 -18.96 23.00
CA GLN A 353 23.58 -19.18 23.33
C GLN A 353 22.81 -19.79 22.14
N SER A 354 23.07 -19.35 20.92
CA SER A 354 22.52 -20.02 19.73
C SER A 354 22.85 -21.51 19.71
N ALA A 355 24.14 -21.83 19.89
CA ALA A 355 24.62 -23.22 19.87
C ALA A 355 23.99 -24.07 20.99
N GLU A 356 23.90 -23.54 22.21
CA GLU A 356 23.28 -24.21 23.35
C GLU A 356 21.80 -24.55 23.08
N LYS A 357 20.98 -23.57 22.64
CA LYS A 357 19.56 -23.79 22.39
C LYS A 357 19.31 -24.73 21.22
N LEU A 358 20.14 -24.65 20.16
CA LEU A 358 20.07 -25.58 19.02
C LEU A 358 20.50 -26.99 19.43
N GLN A 359 21.47 -27.14 20.31
CA GLN A 359 21.88 -28.44 20.84
C GLN A 359 20.77 -29.10 21.66
N GLN A 360 20.06 -28.31 22.49
CA GLN A 360 18.91 -28.80 23.24
C GLN A 360 17.79 -29.30 22.29
N LEU A 361 17.49 -28.56 21.22
CA LEU A 361 16.52 -28.98 20.22
C LEU A 361 17.00 -30.22 19.43
N ALA A 362 18.26 -30.27 19.05
CA ALA A 362 18.85 -31.41 18.34
C ALA A 362 18.82 -32.69 19.17
N ALA A 363 19.11 -32.59 20.46
CA ALA A 363 19.01 -33.73 21.41
C ALA A 363 17.55 -34.24 21.49
N LYS A 364 16.56 -33.34 21.57
CA LYS A 364 15.12 -33.69 21.52
C LYS A 364 14.74 -34.38 20.21
N ALA A 365 15.40 -34.01 19.11
CA ALA A 365 15.16 -34.56 17.78
C ALA A 365 15.97 -35.85 17.51
N GLY A 366 16.89 -36.24 18.39
CA GLY A 366 17.74 -37.41 18.20
C GLY A 366 18.76 -37.25 17.08
N MET A 367 19.24 -36.02 16.81
CA MET A 367 20.19 -35.74 15.73
C MET A 367 21.31 -34.79 16.18
N GLU A 368 22.33 -34.69 15.35
CA GLU A 368 23.41 -33.74 15.57
C GLU A 368 22.98 -32.29 15.30
N SER A 369 23.49 -31.31 16.08
CA SER A 369 23.15 -29.89 15.90
C SER A 369 23.51 -29.36 14.52
N SER A 370 24.60 -29.82 13.92
CA SER A 370 25.04 -29.46 12.57
C SER A 370 24.02 -29.90 11.51
N GLU A 371 23.42 -31.07 11.69
CA GLU A 371 22.40 -31.62 10.83
C GLU A 371 21.07 -30.88 11.00
N LEU A 372 20.66 -30.55 12.25
CA LEU A 372 19.51 -29.72 12.56
C LEU A 372 19.62 -28.38 11.84
N CYS A 373 20.75 -27.66 12.02
CA CYS A 373 20.97 -26.37 11.37
C CYS A 373 20.89 -26.46 9.85
N ARG A 374 21.48 -27.50 9.25
CA ARG A 374 21.45 -27.75 7.81
C ARG A 374 20.01 -27.91 7.30
N GLN A 375 19.19 -28.68 8.00
CA GLN A 375 17.78 -28.90 7.62
C GLN A 375 16.96 -27.62 7.77
N VAL A 376 17.11 -26.87 8.87
CA VAL A 376 16.43 -25.58 9.07
C VAL A 376 16.77 -24.60 7.94
N VAL A 377 18.06 -24.43 7.64
CA VAL A 377 18.52 -23.54 6.56
C VAL A 377 17.90 -23.95 5.22
N ASN A 378 17.89 -25.24 4.89
CA ASN A 378 17.26 -25.72 3.66
C ASN A 378 15.75 -25.45 3.62
N ILE A 379 15.01 -25.72 4.71
CA ILE A 379 13.57 -25.44 4.79
C ILE A 379 13.28 -23.97 4.54
N VAL A 380 14.05 -23.06 5.16
CA VAL A 380 13.87 -21.61 5.01
C VAL A 380 14.14 -21.17 3.57
N ILE A 381 15.28 -21.59 3.00
CA ILE A 381 15.66 -21.22 1.63
C ILE A 381 14.62 -21.72 0.62
N GLU A 382 14.23 -23.00 0.68
CA GLU A 382 13.23 -23.56 -0.24
C GLU A 382 11.88 -22.87 -0.13
N ARG A 383 11.46 -22.49 1.09
CA ARG A 383 10.22 -21.76 1.32
C ARG A 383 10.24 -20.36 0.69
N LEU A 384 11.36 -19.64 0.82
CA LEU A 384 11.53 -18.32 0.20
C LEU A 384 11.59 -18.42 -1.33
N ILE A 385 12.40 -19.35 -1.87
CA ILE A 385 12.49 -19.58 -3.32
C ILE A 385 11.13 -19.95 -3.91
N SER A 386 10.41 -20.87 -3.29
CA SER A 386 9.07 -21.27 -3.76
C SER A 386 8.11 -20.09 -3.81
N SER A 387 8.22 -19.17 -2.84
CA SER A 387 7.40 -17.94 -2.79
C SER A 387 7.80 -16.93 -3.87
N ILE A 388 9.09 -16.76 -4.12
CA ILE A 388 9.64 -15.90 -5.19
C ILE A 388 9.18 -16.43 -6.56
N GLU A 389 9.36 -17.72 -6.82
CA GLU A 389 8.95 -18.35 -8.07
C GLU A 389 7.43 -18.33 -8.28
N ALA A 390 6.64 -18.39 -7.19
CA ALA A 390 5.18 -18.23 -7.28
C ALA A 390 4.81 -16.84 -7.80
N MET A 391 5.49 -15.78 -7.35
CA MET A 391 5.29 -14.42 -7.86
C MET A 391 5.71 -14.29 -9.33
N PHE A 392 6.81 -14.94 -9.74
CA PHE A 392 7.21 -14.98 -11.16
C PHE A 392 6.11 -15.60 -12.01
N ARG A 393 5.60 -16.76 -11.59
CA ARG A 393 4.52 -17.46 -12.29
C ARG A 393 3.21 -16.64 -12.33
N GLU A 394 2.87 -15.96 -11.26
CA GLU A 394 1.68 -15.09 -11.21
C GLU A 394 1.80 -13.95 -12.24
N TRP A 395 2.93 -13.26 -12.28
CA TRP A 395 3.19 -12.19 -13.22
C TRP A 395 3.25 -12.69 -14.68
N GLU A 396 3.92 -13.81 -14.94
CA GLU A 396 4.04 -14.42 -16.27
C GLU A 396 2.67 -14.87 -16.83
N ASN A 397 1.75 -15.28 -15.95
CA ASN A 397 0.41 -15.73 -16.30
C ASN A 397 -0.65 -14.64 -16.25
N GLU A 398 -0.29 -13.38 -16.02
CA GLU A 398 -1.26 -12.30 -16.15
C GLU A 398 -1.88 -12.26 -17.55
N PRO A 399 -3.21 -11.98 -17.64
CA PRO A 399 -3.88 -11.93 -18.93
C PRO A 399 -3.23 -10.92 -19.88
N ALA A 400 -2.90 -11.37 -21.08
CA ALA A 400 -2.40 -10.52 -22.14
C ALA A 400 -3.56 -9.82 -22.85
N TYR A 401 -3.54 -8.50 -22.89
CA TYR A 401 -4.58 -7.69 -23.55
C TYR A 401 -4.16 -7.14 -24.91
N LYS A 402 -2.86 -7.21 -25.23
CA LYS A 402 -2.31 -6.75 -26.50
C LYS A 402 -1.77 -7.92 -27.31
N VAL A 403 -1.94 -7.90 -28.64
CA VAL A 403 -1.45 -8.95 -29.55
C VAL A 403 0.06 -9.19 -29.36
N TRP A 404 0.83 -8.12 -29.13
CA TRP A 404 2.27 -8.22 -28.87
C TRP A 404 2.58 -9.05 -27.61
N GLU A 405 1.80 -8.91 -26.56
CA GLU A 405 1.97 -9.63 -25.28
C GLU A 405 1.63 -11.12 -25.44
N VAL A 406 0.68 -11.45 -26.34
CA VAL A 406 0.33 -12.84 -26.66
C VAL A 406 1.46 -13.53 -27.45
N VAL A 407 2.09 -12.80 -28.36
CA VAL A 407 3.19 -13.33 -29.19
C VAL A 407 4.50 -13.41 -28.41
N ASN A 408 4.77 -12.42 -27.55
CA ASN A 408 5.96 -12.35 -26.72
C ASN A 408 5.60 -12.72 -25.28
N ARG A 409 5.58 -14.03 -24.98
CA ARG A 409 5.32 -14.51 -23.61
C ARG A 409 6.30 -13.86 -22.63
N ARG A 410 5.77 -13.23 -21.59
CA ARG A 410 6.56 -12.70 -20.50
C ARG A 410 7.29 -13.84 -19.80
N LYS A 411 8.58 -13.68 -19.59
CA LYS A 411 9.38 -14.57 -18.74
C LYS A 411 10.25 -13.70 -17.84
N PHE A 412 10.13 -13.89 -16.54
CA PHE A 412 10.93 -13.16 -15.59
C PHE A 412 12.38 -13.68 -15.60
N LYS A 413 13.32 -12.77 -15.85
CA LYS A 413 14.74 -13.05 -15.72
C LYS A 413 15.26 -12.27 -14.53
N LEU A 414 15.60 -12.97 -13.45
CA LEU A 414 16.16 -12.38 -12.25
C LEU A 414 17.65 -12.08 -12.48
N ASP A 415 18.06 -10.84 -12.18
CA ASP A 415 19.46 -10.44 -12.23
C ASP A 415 20.09 -10.44 -10.82
N GLN A 416 19.35 -10.00 -9.78
CA GLN A 416 19.85 -9.95 -8.41
C GLN A 416 18.74 -10.06 -7.36
N ILE A 417 19.13 -10.39 -6.13
CA ILE A 417 18.28 -10.28 -4.93
C ILE A 417 18.82 -9.17 -4.03
N ILE A 418 17.97 -8.18 -3.76
CA ILE A 418 18.28 -7.06 -2.86
C ILE A 418 17.80 -7.44 -1.48
N GLY A 419 18.70 -7.55 -0.52
CA GLY A 419 18.38 -7.90 0.86
C GLY A 419 18.25 -6.67 1.74
N ILE A 420 17.12 -6.57 2.45
CA ILE A 420 16.88 -5.54 3.46
C ILE A 420 16.29 -6.16 4.72
N GLY A 421 16.26 -5.40 5.82
CA GLY A 421 15.80 -5.89 7.11
C GLY A 421 16.89 -6.59 7.93
N ALA A 422 16.57 -6.84 9.20
CA ALA A 422 17.56 -7.25 10.20
C ALA A 422 18.18 -8.64 9.96
N ALA A 423 17.45 -9.57 9.32
CA ALA A 423 17.91 -10.93 9.07
C ALA A 423 18.44 -11.14 7.65
N ALA A 424 18.43 -10.10 6.81
CA ALA A 424 18.80 -10.22 5.39
C ALA A 424 20.25 -10.66 5.19
N THR A 425 21.19 -10.12 5.98
CA THR A 425 22.63 -10.45 5.89
C THR A 425 22.93 -11.93 6.09
N ALA A 426 22.13 -12.61 6.90
CA ALA A 426 22.27 -14.03 7.16
C ALA A 426 21.64 -14.91 6.06
N ILE A 427 20.50 -14.51 5.54
CA ILE A 427 19.62 -15.37 4.74
C ILE A 427 19.75 -15.10 3.23
N VAL A 428 19.79 -13.84 2.82
CA VAL A 428 19.74 -13.44 1.38
C VAL A 428 20.89 -14.02 0.56
N PRO A 429 22.15 -14.04 1.02
CA PRO A 429 23.24 -14.64 0.24
C PRO A 429 23.02 -16.13 -0.07
N GLN A 430 22.35 -16.84 0.84
CA GLN A 430 22.08 -18.28 0.66
C GLN A 430 20.94 -18.52 -0.33
N VAL A 431 19.92 -17.65 -0.32
CA VAL A 431 18.83 -17.69 -1.31
C VAL A 431 19.36 -17.36 -2.70
N ALA A 432 20.14 -16.29 -2.83
CA ALA A 432 20.75 -15.86 -4.09
C ALA A 432 21.68 -16.93 -4.68
N ALA A 433 22.55 -17.52 -3.86
CA ALA A 433 23.45 -18.61 -4.28
C ALA A 433 22.65 -19.83 -4.79
N ARG A 434 21.54 -20.18 -4.15
CA ARG A 434 20.69 -21.30 -4.59
C ARG A 434 19.92 -20.99 -5.89
N MET A 435 19.60 -19.72 -6.14
CA MET A 435 18.96 -19.25 -7.37
C MET A 435 19.97 -18.89 -8.47
N GLU A 436 21.28 -19.03 -8.21
CA GLU A 436 22.37 -18.72 -9.14
C GLU A 436 22.34 -17.26 -9.64
N VAL A 437 22.05 -16.31 -8.73
CA VAL A 437 22.03 -14.87 -9.00
C VAL A 437 22.86 -14.11 -7.95
N ASP A 438 23.16 -12.85 -8.24
CA ASP A 438 23.87 -11.99 -7.30
C ASP A 438 23.00 -11.60 -6.10
N SER A 439 23.62 -11.45 -4.93
CA SER A 439 23.01 -10.81 -3.77
C SER A 439 23.54 -9.41 -3.58
N PHE A 440 22.64 -8.46 -3.37
CA PHE A 440 22.99 -7.10 -3.04
C PHE A 440 22.60 -6.79 -1.59
N LEU A 441 23.58 -6.45 -0.78
CA LEU A 441 23.42 -6.02 0.61
C LEU A 441 24.22 -4.73 0.82
N HIS A 442 23.58 -3.73 1.40
CA HIS A 442 24.20 -2.45 1.72
C HIS A 442 24.32 -2.29 3.23
N ASP A 443 25.28 -1.50 3.71
CA ASP A 443 25.46 -1.24 5.16
C ASP A 443 24.18 -0.66 5.80
N TYR A 444 23.40 0.08 5.03
CA TYR A 444 22.12 0.64 5.45
C TYR A 444 20.90 -0.26 5.17
N SER A 445 21.10 -1.49 4.69
CA SER A 445 20.00 -2.46 4.53
C SER A 445 19.12 -2.64 5.78
N PRO A 446 19.64 -2.58 7.02
CA PRO A 446 18.81 -2.68 8.22
C PRO A 446 17.83 -1.53 8.46
N VAL A 447 18.02 -0.38 7.82
CA VAL A 447 17.16 0.83 7.94
C VAL A 447 16.67 1.32 6.57
N ALA A 448 16.75 0.46 5.55
CA ALA A 448 16.37 0.80 4.18
C ALA A 448 14.91 1.28 4.06
N ASN A 449 14.01 0.73 4.86
CA ASN A 449 12.60 1.11 4.90
C ASN A 449 12.43 2.60 5.26
N ALA A 450 13.09 3.05 6.31
CA ALA A 450 13.07 4.45 6.74
C ALA A 450 13.75 5.36 5.70
N LEU A 451 14.83 4.92 5.05
CA LEU A 451 15.45 5.64 3.94
C LEU A 451 14.48 5.74 2.76
N GLY A 452 13.85 4.63 2.37
CA GLY A 452 12.83 4.61 1.33
C GLY A 452 11.74 5.65 1.61
N ALA A 453 11.18 5.65 2.82
CA ALA A 453 10.19 6.64 3.24
C ALA A 453 10.72 8.08 3.11
N ALA A 454 11.98 8.36 3.52
CA ALA A 454 12.56 9.70 3.50
C ALA A 454 12.66 10.29 2.09
N VAL A 455 13.06 9.46 1.10
CA VAL A 455 13.50 9.96 -0.23
C VAL A 455 12.48 9.79 -1.34
N VAL A 456 11.33 9.12 -1.09
CA VAL A 456 10.29 8.99 -2.11
C VAL A 456 9.51 10.28 -2.33
N ARG A 457 9.11 10.50 -3.57
CA ARG A 457 8.35 11.70 -3.96
C ARG A 457 6.84 11.55 -3.73
N PRO A 458 6.09 12.66 -3.69
CA PRO A 458 4.64 12.62 -3.72
C PRO A 458 4.13 12.01 -5.02
N THR A 459 3.01 11.28 -4.94
CA THR A 459 2.34 10.69 -6.10
C THR A 459 0.90 11.15 -6.19
N LEU A 460 0.42 11.36 -7.40
CA LEU A 460 -0.95 11.71 -7.71
C LEU A 460 -1.35 11.06 -9.03
N ALA A 461 -2.52 10.43 -9.07
CA ALA A 461 -3.13 9.93 -10.30
C ALA A 461 -4.48 10.61 -10.51
N VAL A 462 -4.72 11.08 -11.72
CA VAL A 462 -5.97 11.70 -12.14
C VAL A 462 -6.57 10.89 -13.29
N GLU A 463 -7.84 10.55 -13.18
CA GLU A 463 -8.61 9.86 -14.20
C GLU A 463 -9.74 10.76 -14.69
N LEU A 464 -9.70 11.13 -15.95
CA LEU A 464 -10.72 11.90 -16.64
C LEU A 464 -11.56 10.99 -17.52
N HIS A 465 -12.86 11.02 -17.34
CA HIS A 465 -13.84 10.45 -18.25
C HIS A 465 -14.61 11.57 -18.93
N VAL A 466 -14.73 11.51 -20.25
CA VAL A 466 -15.50 12.47 -21.06
C VAL A 466 -16.48 11.72 -21.94
N ASP A 467 -17.76 12.11 -21.89
CA ASP A 467 -18.84 11.60 -22.72
C ASP A 467 -19.45 12.78 -23.53
N THR A 468 -19.02 12.92 -24.79
CA THR A 468 -19.45 14.04 -25.61
C THR A 468 -20.94 14.01 -26.00
N PRO A 469 -21.57 12.84 -26.30
CA PRO A 469 -23.02 12.76 -26.51
C PRO A 469 -23.83 13.24 -25.33
N ASN A 470 -23.45 12.88 -24.12
CA ASN A 470 -24.18 13.25 -22.91
C ASN A 470 -23.74 14.62 -22.34
N ASN A 471 -22.80 15.30 -23.02
CA ASN A 471 -22.26 16.58 -22.58
C ASN A 471 -21.74 16.57 -21.14
N PHE A 472 -20.99 15.56 -20.80
CA PHE A 472 -20.59 15.26 -19.43
C PHE A 472 -19.12 14.92 -19.34
N PHE A 473 -18.48 15.33 -18.24
CA PHE A 473 -17.21 14.78 -17.82
C PHE A 473 -17.17 14.54 -16.31
N SER A 474 -16.30 13.62 -15.89
CA SER A 474 -15.96 13.40 -14.49
C SER A 474 -14.46 13.23 -14.31
N VAL A 475 -13.94 13.71 -13.17
CA VAL A 475 -12.52 13.61 -12.79
C VAL A 475 -12.44 12.96 -11.42
N GLY A 476 -11.63 11.94 -11.31
CA GLY A 476 -11.28 11.29 -10.03
C GLY A 476 -9.78 11.41 -9.73
N PRO A 477 -9.41 11.36 -8.46
CA PRO A 477 -10.26 11.29 -7.27
C PRO A 477 -10.96 12.63 -6.96
N GLY A 478 -11.95 12.60 -6.04
CA GLY A 478 -12.64 13.80 -5.56
C GLY A 478 -14.01 14.03 -6.19
N GLY A 479 -14.43 13.23 -7.20
CA GLY A 479 -15.79 13.27 -7.75
C GLY A 479 -16.12 14.58 -8.48
N ILE A 480 -15.15 15.27 -9.08
CA ILE A 480 -15.37 16.49 -9.85
C ILE A 480 -16.18 16.15 -11.09
N ARG A 481 -17.17 16.99 -11.40
CA ARG A 481 -18.09 16.80 -12.54
C ARG A 481 -18.40 18.09 -13.22
N GLY A 482 -18.71 18.01 -14.51
CA GLY A 482 -19.12 19.18 -15.28
C GLY A 482 -19.68 18.85 -16.65
N SER A 483 -20.07 19.93 -17.36
CA SER A 483 -20.52 19.88 -18.74
C SER A 483 -19.43 20.40 -19.66
N LEU A 484 -19.39 19.88 -20.89
CA LEU A 484 -18.44 20.31 -21.90
C LEU A 484 -18.89 21.64 -22.53
N ASN A 485 -17.94 22.51 -22.82
CA ASN A 485 -18.22 23.78 -23.52
C ASN A 485 -18.47 23.56 -25.03
N ASP A 486 -17.78 22.56 -25.62
CA ASP A 486 -17.97 22.15 -27.03
C ASP A 486 -18.29 20.65 -27.13
N ARG A 487 -19.45 20.33 -27.72
CA ARG A 487 -19.94 18.95 -27.83
C ARG A 487 -19.46 18.19 -29.06
N GLY A 488 -19.05 18.89 -30.12
CA GLY A 488 -18.98 18.27 -31.45
C GLY A 488 -17.58 17.95 -31.94
N GLY A 489 -16.59 18.66 -31.50
CA GLY A 489 -15.25 18.66 -32.09
C GLY A 489 -14.15 18.01 -31.24
N MET A 490 -14.41 17.67 -29.99
CA MET A 490 -13.39 17.25 -29.04
C MET A 490 -12.54 16.09 -29.56
N GLN A 491 -11.22 16.25 -29.46
CA GLN A 491 -10.23 15.24 -29.83
C GLN A 491 -9.49 14.76 -28.59
N LEU A 492 -8.79 13.61 -28.70
CA LEU A 492 -8.03 13.03 -27.60
C LEU A 492 -7.00 14.01 -27.02
N GLY A 493 -6.37 14.84 -27.85
CA GLY A 493 -5.42 15.87 -27.40
C GLY A 493 -6.03 16.88 -26.42
N GLU A 494 -7.29 17.28 -26.65
CA GLU A 494 -8.02 18.21 -25.77
C GLU A 494 -8.39 17.54 -24.44
N ALA A 495 -8.82 16.27 -24.49
CA ALA A 495 -9.06 15.47 -23.27
C ALA A 495 -7.78 15.30 -22.44
N LYS A 496 -6.64 15.05 -23.11
CA LYS A 496 -5.33 14.98 -22.45
C LYS A 496 -4.93 16.30 -21.79
N ASN A 497 -5.15 17.44 -22.48
CA ASN A 497 -4.89 18.77 -21.91
C ASN A 497 -5.77 19.04 -20.69
N MET A 498 -7.04 18.65 -20.76
CA MET A 498 -7.97 18.78 -19.65
C MET A 498 -7.53 17.94 -18.45
N ALA A 499 -7.15 16.68 -18.65
CA ALA A 499 -6.63 15.82 -17.58
C ALA A 499 -5.36 16.39 -16.94
N ARG A 500 -4.44 16.94 -17.77
CA ARG A 500 -3.21 17.60 -17.29
C ARG A 500 -3.53 18.85 -16.47
N GLN A 501 -4.51 19.64 -16.86
CA GLN A 501 -4.92 20.82 -16.10
C GLN A 501 -5.48 20.45 -14.73
N TYR A 502 -6.35 19.43 -14.64
CA TYR A 502 -6.85 18.95 -13.35
C TYR A 502 -5.73 18.39 -12.46
N LEU A 503 -4.77 17.66 -13.05
CA LEU A 503 -3.61 17.20 -12.28
C LEU A 503 -2.82 18.38 -11.72
N LEU A 504 -2.55 19.41 -12.53
CA LEU A 504 -1.82 20.60 -12.10
C LEU A 504 -2.55 21.36 -10.99
N ASP A 505 -3.88 21.52 -11.10
CA ASP A 505 -4.69 22.20 -10.10
C ASP A 505 -4.69 21.42 -8.77
N MET A 506 -4.82 20.09 -8.82
CA MET A 506 -4.70 19.24 -7.64
C MET A 506 -3.30 19.26 -7.04
N CYS A 507 -2.25 19.35 -7.87
CA CYS A 507 -0.87 19.50 -7.38
C CYS A 507 -0.69 20.82 -6.61
N ARG A 508 -1.28 21.92 -7.09
CA ARG A 508 -1.25 23.22 -6.38
C ARG A 508 -1.95 23.15 -5.03
N GLU A 509 -3.14 22.56 -5.02
CA GLU A 509 -3.91 22.37 -3.78
C GLU A 509 -3.17 21.54 -2.73
N GLN A 510 -2.31 20.61 -3.17
CA GLN A 510 -1.57 19.70 -2.30
C GLN A 510 -0.10 20.12 -2.06
N GLY A 511 0.32 21.29 -2.57
CA GLY A 511 1.69 21.80 -2.38
C GLY A 511 2.76 21.00 -3.15
N MET A 512 2.39 20.27 -4.20
CA MET A 512 3.31 19.41 -4.97
C MET A 512 3.47 19.85 -6.44
N GLU A 513 3.29 21.14 -6.73
CA GLU A 513 3.32 21.67 -8.10
C GLU A 513 4.65 21.41 -8.82
N SER A 514 5.77 21.39 -8.11
CA SER A 514 7.11 21.10 -8.66
C SER A 514 7.19 19.75 -9.35
N TYR A 515 6.39 18.76 -8.93
CA TYR A 515 6.36 17.42 -9.50
C TYR A 515 5.41 17.27 -10.70
N ALA A 516 4.56 18.26 -10.97
CA ALA A 516 3.58 18.19 -12.07
C ALA A 516 4.22 17.98 -13.45
N SER A 517 5.44 18.52 -13.66
CA SER A 517 6.21 18.34 -14.89
C SER A 517 6.67 16.89 -15.13
N GLU A 518 6.73 16.07 -14.08
CA GLU A 518 7.14 14.66 -14.12
C GLU A 518 5.96 13.71 -14.41
N SER A 519 4.77 14.28 -14.66
CA SER A 519 3.57 13.49 -14.94
C SER A 519 3.61 12.81 -16.30
N SER A 520 3.05 11.61 -16.37
CA SER A 520 2.94 10.81 -17.59
C SER A 520 1.54 10.24 -17.77
N PHE A 521 1.12 10.05 -19.01
CA PHE A 521 -0.14 9.38 -19.32
C PHE A 521 0.04 7.87 -19.25
N TYR A 522 -0.80 7.18 -18.48
CA TYR A 522 -0.82 5.73 -18.37
C TYR A 522 -2.05 5.09 -19.03
N MET A 523 -3.08 5.92 -19.34
CA MET A 523 -4.30 5.49 -20.03
C MET A 523 -4.71 6.57 -21.03
N GLU A 524 -4.90 6.19 -22.29
CA GLU A 524 -5.27 7.09 -23.39
C GLU A 524 -6.26 6.36 -24.30
N GLU A 525 -7.53 6.31 -23.90
CA GLU A 525 -8.54 5.56 -24.61
C GLU A 525 -9.56 6.50 -25.27
N GLN A 526 -9.92 6.17 -26.51
CA GLN A 526 -10.95 6.86 -27.27
C GLN A 526 -11.87 5.86 -27.92
N PHE A 527 -13.17 6.00 -27.68
CA PHE A 527 -14.23 5.20 -28.28
C PHE A 527 -15.16 6.09 -29.11
N ASN A 528 -15.44 5.65 -30.34
CA ASN A 528 -16.45 6.32 -31.16
C ASN A 528 -17.82 5.72 -30.85
N ILE A 529 -18.81 6.56 -30.58
CA ILE A 529 -20.21 6.16 -30.45
C ILE A 529 -20.86 6.26 -31.82
N ILE A 530 -21.46 5.16 -32.26
CA ILE A 530 -22.20 5.06 -33.52
C ILE A 530 -23.66 4.87 -33.17
N SER A 531 -24.53 5.74 -33.67
CA SER A 531 -25.99 5.64 -33.58
C SER A 531 -26.57 5.55 -34.99
N GLY A 532 -27.11 4.37 -35.35
CA GLY A 532 -27.57 4.10 -36.72
C GLY A 532 -26.37 4.08 -37.70
N TRP A 533 -26.50 4.88 -38.78
CA TRP A 533 -25.47 5.02 -39.82
C TRP A 533 -24.55 6.22 -39.63
N SER A 534 -24.71 6.99 -38.56
CA SER A 534 -23.92 8.20 -38.29
C SER A 534 -23.13 8.08 -37.00
N ARG A 535 -21.97 8.74 -36.99
CA ARG A 535 -21.14 8.92 -35.79
C ARG A 535 -21.84 9.95 -34.89
N SER A 536 -22.18 9.56 -33.66
CA SER A 536 -22.95 10.43 -32.74
C SER A 536 -22.09 11.10 -31.67
N GLY A 537 -20.83 10.69 -31.52
CA GLY A 537 -19.90 11.30 -30.57
C GLY A 537 -18.73 10.40 -30.19
N LYS A 538 -18.05 10.78 -29.12
CA LYS A 538 -16.88 10.08 -28.60
C LYS A 538 -16.92 9.98 -27.07
N ILE A 539 -16.31 8.92 -26.56
CA ILE A 539 -15.94 8.77 -25.16
C ILE A 539 -14.40 8.81 -25.08
N PHE A 540 -13.88 9.52 -24.10
CA PHE A 540 -12.47 9.51 -23.77
C PHE A 540 -12.30 9.07 -22.32
N ASP A 541 -11.40 8.12 -22.09
CA ASP A 541 -10.90 7.76 -20.77
C ASP A 541 -9.38 8.04 -20.75
N VAL A 542 -8.99 9.02 -19.95
CA VAL A 542 -7.60 9.52 -19.89
C VAL A 542 -7.10 9.45 -18.46
N GLY A 543 -6.01 8.70 -18.25
CA GLY A 543 -5.30 8.63 -16.98
C GLY A 543 -3.93 9.29 -17.08
N ILE A 544 -3.65 10.23 -16.17
CA ILE A 544 -2.36 10.89 -16.03
C ILE A 544 -1.89 10.77 -14.58
N GLN A 545 -0.60 10.55 -14.36
CA GLN A 545 -0.07 10.38 -13.01
C GLN A 545 1.33 10.96 -12.86
N ILE A 546 1.65 11.36 -11.63
CA ILE A 546 3.00 11.43 -11.11
C ILE A 546 3.27 10.06 -10.50
N ALA A 547 4.08 9.25 -11.18
CA ALA A 547 4.39 7.89 -10.76
C ALA A 547 5.33 7.88 -9.53
N PRO A 548 5.40 6.80 -8.73
CA PRO A 548 6.41 6.64 -7.70
C PRO A 548 7.83 6.83 -8.23
N GLY A 549 8.67 7.27 -7.35
CA GLY A 549 10.07 7.56 -7.64
C GLY A 549 10.70 8.32 -6.49
N PHE A 550 11.87 8.83 -6.71
CA PHE A 550 12.60 9.59 -5.72
C PHE A 550 12.47 11.10 -5.95
N ILE A 551 12.64 11.86 -4.89
CA ILE A 551 12.74 13.32 -4.97
C ILE A 551 13.97 13.72 -5.80
N SER A 552 13.93 14.90 -6.42
CA SER A 552 14.99 15.36 -7.33
C SER A 552 16.36 15.53 -6.65
N GLU A 553 16.36 15.76 -5.34
CA GLU A 553 17.53 15.91 -4.49
C GLU A 553 18.23 14.58 -4.19
N TYR A 554 17.53 13.47 -4.35
CA TYR A 554 18.08 12.15 -4.13
C TYR A 554 18.88 11.68 -5.36
N LYS A 555 20.19 11.49 -5.20
CA LYS A 555 21.11 11.01 -6.25
C LYS A 555 21.79 9.68 -5.88
N GLY A 556 21.25 8.97 -4.88
CA GLY A 556 21.85 7.79 -4.28
C GLY A 556 22.41 8.08 -2.89
N VAL A 557 22.88 7.03 -2.23
CA VAL A 557 23.60 7.11 -0.95
C VAL A 557 25.09 7.02 -1.26
N SER A 558 25.86 8.00 -0.79
CA SER A 558 27.32 7.93 -0.85
C SER A 558 27.80 6.83 0.10
N SER A 559 28.62 5.92 -0.42
CA SER A 559 29.29 4.89 0.36
C SER A 559 30.30 5.49 1.36
#